data_c918804e2f0473b3447124a7b63a53b4
#
_entry.id   c918804e2f0473b3447124a7b63a53b4
#
_cell.length_a   1.000
_cell.length_b   1.000
_cell.length_c   1.000
_cell.angle_alpha   90.00
_cell.angle_beta   90.00
_cell.angle_gamma   90.00
#
_symmetry.space_group_name_H-M   'P 1'
#
loop_
_entity.id
_entity.type
_entity.pdbx_description
1 polymer ?
#
loop_
_entity_poly.entity_id
_entity_poly.type
_entity_poly.pdbx_seq_one_letter_code
_entity_poly.pdbx_strand_id
1 'polypeptide(L)'
;MPPNRHEFEKLMTLKAEQGKKLHEAHLSLVKQAAVKAAFVTKNEHWDYYLSLLQPKLDQARSEELQWLANSAEANEPRDWHIAQRNYFSWKSRRETLEEAMELPSKLLAASQADSQQPA
;
A
#
# COMPACT_ATOMS: atom_id res chain seq x y z
N MET A 1 44.70 -3.71 -2.61
CA MET A 1 44.85 -4.48 -1.38
C MET A 1 43.55 -4.63 -0.67
N PRO A 2 43.20 -5.82 -0.18
CA PRO A 2 42.04 -5.94 0.66
C PRO A 2 42.19 -5.09 1.92
N PRO A 3 41.13 -4.48 2.45
CA PRO A 3 41.21 -3.74 3.71
C PRO A 3 41.66 -4.67 4.83
N ASN A 4 42.44 -4.15 5.78
CA ASN A 4 42.82 -4.95 6.94
C ASN A 4 41.61 -5.21 7.83
N ARG A 5 41.72 -6.14 8.77
CA ARG A 5 40.63 -6.55 9.66
C ARG A 5 40.01 -5.36 10.44
N HIS A 6 40.88 -4.44 10.86
CA HIS A 6 40.42 -3.25 11.62
C HIS A 6 39.60 -2.32 10.76
N GLU A 7 39.99 -2.08 9.50
CA GLU A 7 39.21 -1.26 8.57
C GLU A 7 37.90 -1.93 8.20
N PHE A 8 37.87 -3.24 8.02
CA PHE A 8 36.69 -4.01 7.76
C PHE A 8 35.69 -3.91 8.93
N GLU A 9 36.15 -4.07 10.17
CA GLU A 9 35.36 -3.94 11.37
C GLU A 9 34.77 -2.53 11.50
N LYS A 10 35.53 -1.49 11.19
CA LYS A 10 35.05 -0.11 11.14
C LYS A 10 33.93 0.09 10.13
N LEU A 11 34.09 -0.43 8.92
CA LEU A 11 33.08 -0.35 7.87
C LEU A 11 31.79 -1.06 8.29
N MET A 12 31.89 -2.24 8.89
CA MET A 12 30.73 -3.00 9.37
C MET A 12 30.01 -2.26 10.50
N THR A 13 30.75 -1.63 11.41
CA THR A 13 30.17 -0.81 12.48
C THR A 13 29.43 0.39 11.91
N LEU A 14 30.01 1.10 10.93
CA LEU A 14 29.35 2.22 10.27
C LEU A 14 28.08 1.81 9.56
N LYS A 15 28.09 0.69 8.85
CA LYS A 15 26.90 0.15 8.19
C LYS A 15 25.80 -0.20 9.19
N ALA A 16 26.16 -0.81 10.31
CA ALA A 16 25.22 -1.16 11.37
C ALA A 16 24.58 0.10 11.98
N GLU A 17 25.39 1.15 12.22
CA GLU A 17 24.89 2.43 12.73
C GLU A 17 23.97 3.13 11.73
N GLN A 18 24.31 3.12 10.45
CA GLN A 18 23.46 3.68 9.39
C GLN A 18 22.14 2.94 9.28
N GLY A 19 22.19 1.60 9.32
CA GLY A 19 20.98 0.77 9.31
C GLY A 19 20.08 1.05 10.50
N LYS A 20 20.64 1.22 11.69
CA LYS A 20 19.92 1.57 12.90
C LYS A 20 19.26 2.93 12.79
N LYS A 21 19.96 3.94 12.29
CA LYS A 21 19.42 5.29 12.08
C LYS A 21 18.28 5.29 11.07
N LEU A 22 18.42 4.54 9.97
CA LEU A 22 17.37 4.39 8.97
C LEU A 22 16.13 3.71 9.55
N HIS A 23 16.33 2.68 10.36
CA HIS A 23 15.23 1.98 11.03
C HIS A 23 14.51 2.90 12.02
N GLU A 24 15.24 3.66 12.82
CA GLU A 24 14.66 4.64 13.76
C GLU A 24 13.88 5.73 13.02
N ALA A 25 14.41 6.23 11.90
CA ALA A 25 13.72 7.21 11.06
C ALA A 25 12.43 6.63 10.48
N HIS A 26 12.48 5.38 10.01
CA HIS A 26 11.30 4.68 9.51
C HIS A 26 10.23 4.53 10.59
N LEU A 27 10.60 4.08 11.78
CA LEU A 27 9.67 3.96 12.92
C LEU A 27 9.04 5.31 13.29
N SER A 28 9.83 6.39 13.28
CA SER A 28 9.32 7.72 13.54
C SER A 28 8.30 8.16 12.51
N LEU A 29 8.54 7.90 11.22
CA LEU A 29 7.60 8.20 10.14
C LEU A 29 6.32 7.38 10.26
N VAL A 30 6.43 6.10 10.60
CA VAL A 30 5.25 5.23 10.82
C VAL A 30 4.40 5.77 11.97
N LYS A 31 5.01 6.17 13.08
CA LYS A 31 4.30 6.76 14.22
C LYS A 31 3.60 8.07 13.85
N GLN A 32 4.29 8.95 13.12
CA GLN A 32 3.71 10.21 12.63
C GLN A 32 2.53 9.95 11.70
N ALA A 33 2.67 9.02 10.77
CA ALA A 33 1.61 8.64 9.85
C ALA A 33 0.41 8.05 10.61
N ALA A 34 0.65 7.25 11.64
CA ALA A 34 -0.41 6.68 12.48
C ALA A 34 -1.19 7.75 13.25
N VAL A 35 -0.49 8.76 13.79
CA VAL A 35 -1.14 9.90 14.47
C VAL A 35 -2.05 10.66 13.50
N LYS A 36 -1.56 10.94 12.30
CA LYS A 36 -2.35 11.60 11.26
C LYS A 36 -3.53 10.74 10.82
N ALA A 37 -3.31 9.43 10.67
CA ALA A 37 -4.37 8.49 10.31
C ALA A 37 -5.47 8.43 11.38
N ALA A 38 -5.09 8.44 12.67
CA ALA A 38 -6.03 8.50 13.78
C ALA A 38 -6.88 9.77 13.73
N PHE A 39 -6.24 10.91 13.45
CA PHE A 39 -6.93 12.19 13.30
C PHE A 39 -7.90 12.15 12.12
N VAL A 40 -7.46 11.65 10.98
CA VAL A 40 -8.27 11.56 9.75
C VAL A 40 -9.47 10.65 9.95
N THR A 41 -9.29 9.47 10.53
CA THR A 41 -10.39 8.49 10.71
C THR A 41 -11.46 8.96 11.71
N LYS A 42 -11.12 9.87 12.62
CA LYS A 42 -12.08 10.48 13.55
C LYS A 42 -12.77 11.73 12.98
N ASN A 43 -12.36 12.18 11.79
CA ASN A 43 -12.89 13.38 11.19
C ASN A 43 -14.14 13.07 10.36
N GLU A 44 -15.20 13.88 10.54
CA GLU A 44 -16.44 13.73 9.78
C GLU A 44 -16.25 13.88 8.27
N HIS A 45 -15.29 14.68 7.85
CA HIS A 45 -14.94 14.85 6.44
C HIS A 45 -14.36 13.58 5.82
N TRP A 46 -13.71 12.73 6.60
CA TRP A 46 -13.21 11.45 6.12
C TRP A 46 -14.36 10.50 5.75
N ASP A 47 -15.37 10.42 6.60
CA ASP A 47 -16.56 9.59 6.32
C ASP A 47 -17.30 10.09 5.08
N TYR A 48 -17.41 11.41 4.93
CA TYR A 48 -17.99 12.02 3.73
C TYR A 48 -17.16 11.67 2.49
N TYR A 49 -15.84 11.77 2.58
CA TYR A 49 -14.93 11.44 1.49
C TYR A 49 -15.04 9.97 1.09
N LEU A 50 -15.10 9.06 2.07
CA LEU A 50 -15.33 7.64 1.81
C LEU A 50 -16.67 7.41 1.08
N SER A 51 -17.70 8.11 1.47
CA SER A 51 -19.00 7.99 0.81
C SER A 51 -18.99 8.44 -0.65
N LEU A 52 -18.11 9.38 -1.00
CA LEU A 52 -17.90 9.79 -2.40
C LEU A 52 -17.11 8.77 -3.19
N LEU A 53 -16.19 8.06 -2.55
CA LEU A 53 -15.35 7.04 -3.21
C LEU A 53 -16.06 5.70 -3.36
N GLN A 54 -16.98 5.37 -2.47
CA GLN A 54 -17.66 4.07 -2.48
C GLN A 54 -18.35 3.75 -3.81
N PRO A 55 -19.13 4.66 -4.44
CA PRO A 55 -19.71 4.38 -5.76
C PRO A 55 -18.66 4.13 -6.84
N LYS A 56 -17.51 4.81 -6.76
CA LYS A 56 -16.40 4.60 -7.71
C LYS A 56 -15.77 3.22 -7.54
N LEU A 57 -15.63 2.78 -6.30
CA LEU A 57 -15.13 1.43 -5.99
C LEU A 57 -16.12 0.37 -6.47
N ASP A 58 -17.40 0.55 -6.23
CA ASP A 58 -18.46 -0.36 -6.68
C ASP A 58 -18.47 -0.47 -8.21
N GLN A 59 -18.30 0.66 -8.91
CA GLN A 59 -18.20 0.67 -10.37
C GLN A 59 -16.97 -0.10 -10.82
N ALA A 60 -15.81 0.14 -10.19
CA ALA A 60 -14.57 -0.53 -10.56
C ALA A 60 -14.68 -2.05 -10.39
N ARG A 61 -15.30 -2.51 -9.30
CA ARG A 61 -15.55 -3.93 -9.06
C ARG A 61 -16.47 -4.54 -10.11
N SER A 62 -17.54 -3.84 -10.44
CA SER A 62 -18.51 -4.28 -11.45
C SER A 62 -17.86 -4.38 -12.83
N GLU A 63 -17.11 -3.36 -13.24
CA GLU A 63 -16.41 -3.34 -14.53
C GLU A 63 -15.34 -4.43 -14.62
N GLU A 64 -14.59 -4.63 -13.55
CA GLU A 64 -13.58 -5.69 -13.48
C GLU A 64 -14.21 -7.07 -13.76
N LEU A 65 -15.33 -7.38 -13.11
CA LEU A 65 -16.03 -8.64 -13.29
C LEU A 65 -16.63 -8.76 -14.70
N GLN A 66 -17.17 -7.67 -15.24
CA GLN A 66 -17.74 -7.64 -16.58
C GLN A 66 -16.68 -7.92 -17.65
N TRP A 67 -15.52 -7.29 -17.54
CA TRP A 67 -14.44 -7.51 -18.50
C TRP A 67 -13.78 -8.89 -18.35
N LEU A 68 -13.77 -9.45 -17.13
CA LEU A 68 -13.35 -10.83 -16.93
C LEU A 68 -14.29 -11.79 -17.65
N ALA A 69 -15.60 -11.57 -17.53
CA ALA A 69 -16.61 -12.37 -18.24
C ALA A 69 -16.48 -12.22 -19.75
N ASN A 70 -16.27 -11.00 -20.24
CA ASN A 70 -16.06 -10.73 -21.66
C ASN A 70 -14.81 -11.46 -22.18
N SER A 71 -13.75 -11.50 -21.38
CA SER A 71 -12.53 -12.25 -21.72
C SER A 71 -12.81 -13.75 -21.85
N ALA A 72 -13.59 -14.32 -20.93
CA ALA A 72 -13.92 -15.74 -20.96
C ALA A 72 -14.83 -16.11 -22.15
N GLU A 73 -15.67 -15.18 -22.61
CA GLU A 73 -16.58 -15.39 -23.72
C GLU A 73 -16.00 -15.03 -25.09
N ALA A 74 -14.82 -14.39 -25.13
CA ALA A 74 -14.20 -13.96 -26.37
C ALA A 74 -13.77 -15.14 -27.23
N ASN A 75 -14.22 -15.16 -28.48
CA ASN A 75 -13.90 -16.21 -29.45
C ASN A 75 -12.77 -15.81 -30.39
N GLU A 76 -12.50 -14.51 -30.50
CA GLU A 76 -11.46 -13.98 -31.37
C GLU A 76 -10.30 -13.38 -30.56
N PRO A 77 -9.05 -13.52 -31.05
CA PRO A 77 -7.88 -12.98 -30.34
C PRO A 77 -7.95 -11.47 -30.06
N ARG A 78 -8.52 -10.70 -31.01
CA ARG A 78 -8.66 -9.25 -30.86
C ARG A 78 -9.58 -8.91 -29.68
N ASP A 79 -10.73 -9.54 -29.60
CA ASP A 79 -11.71 -9.31 -28.56
C ASP A 79 -11.17 -9.75 -27.20
N TRP A 80 -10.45 -10.85 -27.16
CA TRP A 80 -9.77 -11.31 -25.97
C TRP A 80 -8.73 -10.30 -25.48
N HIS A 81 -7.90 -9.76 -26.37
CA HIS A 81 -6.90 -8.75 -26.01
C HIS A 81 -7.53 -7.47 -25.46
N ILE A 82 -8.62 -7.00 -26.08
CA ILE A 82 -9.35 -5.82 -25.62
C ILE A 82 -9.92 -6.07 -24.22
N ALA A 83 -10.54 -7.23 -24.00
CA ALA A 83 -11.12 -7.59 -22.71
C ALA A 83 -10.05 -7.70 -21.63
N GLN A 84 -8.90 -8.31 -21.91
CA GLN A 84 -7.79 -8.42 -20.98
C GLN A 84 -7.23 -7.04 -20.59
N ARG A 85 -7.03 -6.16 -21.56
CA ARG A 85 -6.56 -4.80 -21.30
C ARG A 85 -7.50 -4.06 -20.36
N ASN A 86 -8.79 -4.11 -20.65
CA ASN A 86 -9.80 -3.42 -19.85
C ASN A 86 -9.95 -4.05 -18.46
N TYR A 87 -9.88 -5.36 -18.36
CA TYR A 87 -9.87 -6.07 -17.09
C TYR A 87 -8.74 -5.59 -16.18
N PHE A 88 -7.50 -5.57 -16.69
CA PHE A 88 -6.35 -5.13 -15.90
C PHE A 88 -6.41 -3.64 -15.53
N SER A 89 -6.94 -2.81 -16.43
CA SER A 89 -7.14 -1.39 -16.14
C SER A 89 -8.13 -1.17 -14.98
N TRP A 90 -9.26 -1.85 -14.99
CA TRP A 90 -10.25 -1.73 -13.93
C TRP A 90 -9.80 -2.39 -12.63
N LYS A 91 -9.09 -3.50 -12.72
CA LYS A 91 -8.47 -4.15 -11.55
C LYS A 91 -7.49 -3.20 -10.85
N SER A 92 -6.64 -2.52 -11.62
CA SER A 92 -5.70 -1.54 -11.08
C SER A 92 -6.41 -0.38 -10.39
N ARG A 93 -7.49 0.14 -10.99
CA ARG A 93 -8.32 1.19 -10.38
C ARG A 93 -8.96 0.72 -9.08
N ARG A 94 -9.50 -0.48 -9.05
CA ARG A 94 -10.08 -1.08 -7.85
C ARG A 94 -9.05 -1.19 -6.74
N GLU A 95 -7.89 -1.76 -7.03
CA GLU A 95 -6.80 -1.91 -6.06
C GLU A 95 -6.36 -0.55 -5.50
N THR A 96 -6.21 0.46 -6.36
CA THR A 96 -5.81 1.81 -5.94
C THR A 96 -6.86 2.45 -5.02
N LEU A 97 -8.14 2.31 -5.35
CA LEU A 97 -9.23 2.84 -4.54
C LEU A 97 -9.31 2.13 -3.18
N GLU A 98 -9.21 0.80 -3.17
CA GLU A 98 -9.22 0.02 -1.93
C GLU A 98 -8.05 0.40 -1.03
N GLU A 99 -6.85 0.53 -1.59
CA GLU A 99 -5.66 0.96 -0.85
C GLU A 99 -5.85 2.34 -0.23
N ALA A 100 -6.32 3.30 -1.03
CA ALA A 100 -6.52 4.67 -0.55
C ALA A 100 -7.56 4.73 0.57
N MET A 101 -8.65 3.97 0.45
CA MET A 101 -9.73 3.95 1.44
C MET A 101 -9.32 3.22 2.73
N GLU A 102 -8.46 2.21 2.64
CA GLU A 102 -8.04 1.39 3.77
C GLU A 102 -6.75 1.87 4.44
N LEU A 103 -5.98 2.72 3.77
CA LEU A 103 -4.65 3.13 4.23
C LEU A 103 -4.63 3.69 5.65
N PRO A 104 -5.52 4.63 6.04
CA PRO A 104 -5.51 5.14 7.42
C PRO A 104 -5.71 4.05 8.47
N SER A 105 -6.64 3.12 8.24
CA SER A 105 -6.90 2.01 9.17
C SER A 105 -5.73 1.04 9.23
N LYS A 106 -5.08 0.77 8.11
CA LYS A 106 -3.89 -0.09 8.05
C LYS A 106 -2.71 0.53 8.80
N LEU A 107 -2.51 1.84 8.67
CA LEU A 107 -1.45 2.55 9.41
C LEU A 107 -1.68 2.52 10.92
N LEU A 108 -2.93 2.67 11.35
CA LEU A 108 -3.28 2.54 12.76
C LEU A 108 -3.01 1.13 13.28
N ALA A 109 -3.43 0.11 12.54
CA ALA A 109 -3.20 -1.28 12.92
C ALA A 109 -1.72 -1.62 13.01
N ALA A 110 -0.91 -1.15 12.06
CA ALA A 110 0.54 -1.36 12.07
C ALA A 110 1.20 -0.72 13.28
N SER A 111 0.78 0.51 13.64
CA SER A 111 1.29 1.22 14.81
C SER A 111 0.93 0.49 16.12
N GLN A 112 -0.29 -0.02 16.22
CA GLN A 112 -0.73 -0.78 17.41
C GLN A 112 0.02 -2.10 17.54
N ALA A 113 0.26 -2.81 16.44
CA ALA A 113 1.04 -4.04 16.43
C ALA A 113 2.47 -3.80 16.91
N ASP A 114 3.12 -2.73 16.44
CA ASP A 114 4.48 -2.37 16.87
C ASP A 114 4.55 -2.03 18.36
N SER A 115 3.54 -1.34 18.89
CA SER A 115 3.50 -0.99 20.31
C SER A 115 3.22 -2.17 21.25
N GLN A 116 2.69 -3.28 20.72
CA GLN A 116 2.39 -4.50 21.47
C GLN A 116 3.54 -5.50 21.45
N GLN A 117 4.55 -5.31 20.62
CA GLN A 117 5.71 -6.20 20.60
C GLN A 117 6.54 -5.99 21.85
N PRO A 118 6.90 -7.07 22.57
CA PRO A 118 7.79 -6.94 23.74
C PRO A 118 9.16 -6.44 23.29
N ALA A 119 9.69 -5.55 24.08
CA ALA A 119 11.00 -4.96 23.82
C ALA A 119 12.12 -6.01 23.88
#